data_0bb59a6aafab91bfd36546729461a18b
#
_entry.id   0bb59a6aafab91bfd36546729461a18b
#
_cell.length_a   1.000
_cell.length_b   1.000
_cell.length_c   1.000
_cell.angle_alpha   90.00
_cell.angle_beta   90.00
_cell.angle_gamma   90.00
#
_symmetry.space_group_name_H-M   'P 1'
#
loop_
_entity.id
_entity.type
_entity.pdbx_description
1 polymer ?
#
loop_
_entity_poly.entity_id
_entity_poly.type
_entity_poly.pdbx_seq_one_letter_code
_entity_poly.pdbx_strand_id
1 'polypeptide(L)'
;MVQISTDYVFDGSATTPYAADHPQAPCSAYGRTKAAGEWAVRLADPASMVVRTAWLYGDHGPSFVKTMLRLAKERETISVVDDQTGQPTWA
;
A
#
# COMPACT_ATOMS: atom_id res chain seq x y z
N MET A 1 -0.66 2.31 20.18
CA MET A 1 0.32 1.81 19.16
C MET A 1 -0.05 2.35 17.79
N VAL A 2 0.93 2.50 16.86
CA VAL A 2 0.66 2.81 15.44
C VAL A 2 1.06 1.61 14.59
N GLN A 3 0.12 1.07 13.82
CA GLN A 3 0.33 -0.07 12.90
C GLN A 3 0.28 0.41 11.46
N ILE A 4 1.38 0.23 10.73
CA ILE A 4 1.40 0.48 9.29
C ILE A 4 0.77 -0.70 8.55
N SER A 5 -0.21 -0.40 7.71
CA SER A 5 -0.96 -1.35 6.89
C SER A 5 -0.94 -0.94 5.40
N THR A 6 -1.82 -1.48 4.62
CA THR A 6 -1.86 -1.36 3.16
C THR A 6 -3.29 -1.24 2.63
N ASP A 7 -3.45 -0.64 1.48
CA ASP A 7 -4.68 -0.66 0.68
C ASP A 7 -5.05 -2.07 0.17
N TYR A 8 -4.11 -3.02 0.12
CA TYR A 8 -4.37 -4.43 -0.24
C TYR A 8 -5.30 -5.17 0.73
N VAL A 9 -5.71 -4.55 1.84
CA VAL A 9 -6.78 -5.07 2.69
C VAL A 9 -8.17 -4.96 2.04
N PHE A 10 -8.29 -4.19 0.96
CA PHE A 10 -9.49 -4.06 0.13
C PHE A 10 -9.40 -4.96 -1.11
N ASP A 11 -10.52 -5.14 -1.80
CA ASP A 11 -10.61 -5.95 -3.03
C ASP A 11 -10.10 -5.22 -4.30
N GLY A 12 -9.95 -3.89 -4.25
CA GLY A 12 -9.51 -3.10 -5.38
C GLY A 12 -10.58 -2.81 -6.44
N SER A 13 -11.84 -3.12 -6.17
CA SER A 13 -12.94 -2.96 -7.14
C SER A 13 -13.51 -1.53 -7.21
N ALA A 14 -13.24 -0.69 -6.22
CA ALA A 14 -13.79 0.65 -6.16
C ALA A 14 -13.12 1.59 -7.19
N THR A 15 -13.94 2.47 -7.79
CA THR A 15 -13.50 3.54 -8.70
C THR A 15 -13.34 4.89 -7.98
N THR A 16 -13.61 4.93 -6.68
CA THR A 16 -13.48 6.09 -5.80
C THR A 16 -12.64 5.71 -4.58
N PRO A 17 -12.06 6.65 -3.84
CA PRO A 17 -11.31 6.34 -2.63
C PRO A 17 -12.12 5.51 -1.62
N TYR A 18 -11.49 4.49 -1.04
CA TYR A 18 -12.09 3.71 0.04
C TYR A 18 -12.19 4.54 1.32
N ALA A 19 -13.33 4.47 2.00
CA ALA A 19 -13.46 5.02 3.35
C ALA A 19 -12.60 4.22 4.36
N ALA A 20 -12.19 4.87 5.45
CA ALA A 20 -11.32 4.23 6.45
C ALA A 20 -12.01 3.03 7.14
N ASP A 21 -13.33 3.06 7.25
CA ASP A 21 -14.18 2.02 7.83
C ASP A 21 -14.78 1.06 6.80
N HIS A 22 -14.39 1.19 5.52
CA HIS A 22 -14.85 0.29 4.47
C HIS A 22 -14.51 -1.18 4.82
N PRO A 23 -15.42 -2.15 4.61
CA PRO A 23 -15.17 -3.55 4.89
C PRO A 23 -13.92 -4.09 4.17
N GLN A 24 -13.11 -4.85 4.90
CA GLN A 24 -11.94 -5.49 4.33
C GLN A 24 -12.34 -6.70 3.49
N ALA A 25 -11.75 -6.84 2.30
CA ALA A 25 -11.97 -7.95 1.38
C ALA A 25 -10.67 -8.28 0.62
N PRO A 26 -9.58 -8.68 1.32
CA PRO A 26 -8.28 -8.84 0.68
C PRO A 26 -8.24 -10.03 -0.28
N CYS A 27 -7.82 -9.80 -1.53
CA CYS A 27 -7.70 -10.82 -2.57
C CYS A 27 -6.35 -11.57 -2.52
N SER A 28 -5.29 -10.97 -1.97
CA SER A 28 -3.94 -11.53 -1.93
C SER A 28 -3.58 -12.13 -0.56
N ALA A 29 -2.59 -13.03 -0.52
CA ALA A 29 -2.04 -13.53 0.74
C ALA A 29 -1.46 -12.41 1.59
N TYR A 30 -0.74 -11.48 0.97
CA TYR A 30 -0.21 -10.28 1.64
C TYR A 30 -1.33 -9.45 2.28
N GLY A 31 -2.38 -9.12 1.51
CA GLY A 31 -3.54 -8.38 2.03
C GLY A 31 -4.22 -9.08 3.21
N ARG A 32 -4.39 -10.42 3.13
CA ARG A 32 -4.97 -11.21 4.23
C ARG A 32 -4.13 -11.15 5.50
N THR A 33 -2.81 -11.26 5.39
CA THR A 33 -1.94 -11.19 6.58
C THR A 33 -1.94 -9.80 7.19
N LYS A 34 -1.97 -8.75 6.39
CA LYS A 34 -2.07 -7.36 6.87
C LYS A 34 -3.43 -7.08 7.52
N ALA A 35 -4.53 -7.55 6.94
CA ALA A 35 -5.85 -7.45 7.52
C ALA A 35 -5.94 -8.17 8.89
N ALA A 36 -5.40 -9.38 8.99
CA ALA A 36 -5.31 -10.10 10.25
C ALA A 36 -4.50 -9.33 11.31
N GLY A 37 -3.41 -8.70 10.90
CA GLY A 37 -2.61 -7.83 11.78
C GLY A 37 -3.38 -6.60 12.29
N GLU A 38 -4.17 -5.94 11.43
CA GLU A 38 -5.03 -4.83 11.85
C GLU A 38 -6.05 -5.27 12.92
N TRP A 39 -6.66 -6.42 12.71
CA TRP A 39 -7.61 -7.01 13.67
C TRP A 39 -6.94 -7.32 15.00
N ALA A 40 -5.79 -7.99 14.98
CA ALA A 40 -5.05 -8.35 16.19
C ALA A 40 -4.65 -7.11 17.00
N VAL A 41 -4.16 -6.07 16.35
CA VAL A 41 -3.76 -4.82 17.00
C VAL A 41 -4.95 -4.10 17.63
N ARG A 42 -6.08 -3.99 16.92
CA ARG A 42 -7.29 -3.34 17.44
C ARG A 42 -7.92 -4.12 18.59
N LEU A 43 -7.82 -5.45 18.55
CA LEU A 43 -8.31 -6.31 19.63
C LEU A 43 -7.45 -6.16 20.89
N ALA A 44 -6.12 -6.09 20.72
CA ALA A 44 -5.18 -5.97 21.83
C ALA A 44 -5.19 -4.57 22.48
N ASP A 45 -5.37 -3.53 21.66
CA ASP A 45 -5.40 -2.14 22.10
C ASP A 45 -6.33 -1.31 21.21
N PRO A 46 -7.60 -1.11 21.63
CA PRO A 46 -8.58 -0.31 20.87
C PRO A 46 -8.17 1.15 20.61
N ALA A 47 -7.23 1.69 21.37
CA ALA A 47 -6.67 3.04 21.17
C ALA A 47 -5.58 3.08 20.09
N SER A 48 -5.21 1.94 19.52
CA SER A 48 -4.23 1.86 18.45
C SER A 48 -4.72 2.51 17.16
N MET A 49 -3.81 3.17 16.46
CA MET A 49 -4.04 3.73 15.13
C MET A 49 -3.55 2.76 14.06
N VAL A 50 -4.36 2.53 13.04
CA VAL A 50 -3.96 1.81 11.82
C VAL A 50 -3.84 2.81 10.68
N VAL A 51 -2.66 2.88 10.07
CA VAL A 51 -2.37 3.76 8.93
C VAL A 51 -2.15 2.90 7.69
N ARG A 52 -3.10 2.93 6.75
CA ARG A 52 -2.99 2.24 5.46
C ARG A 52 -2.28 3.13 4.46
N THR A 53 -1.29 2.58 3.78
CA THR A 53 -0.48 3.27 2.78
C THR A 53 -0.40 2.45 1.50
N ALA A 54 -0.11 3.13 0.38
CA ALA A 54 0.17 2.51 -0.90
C ALA A 54 1.35 3.20 -1.56
N TRP A 55 2.14 2.48 -2.36
CA TRP A 55 3.22 3.03 -3.18
C TRP A 55 4.12 4.01 -2.41
N LEU A 56 4.66 3.56 -1.28
CA LEU A 56 5.56 4.36 -0.44
C LEU A 56 6.80 4.77 -1.21
N TYR A 57 7.15 6.05 -1.13
CA TYR A 57 8.39 6.60 -1.64
C TYR A 57 8.89 7.71 -0.70
N GLY A 58 10.19 8.00 -0.74
CA GLY A 58 10.79 9.01 0.13
C GLY A 58 12.28 9.19 -0.15
N ASP A 59 12.94 10.01 0.65
CA ASP A 59 14.35 10.35 0.48
C ASP A 59 15.28 9.16 0.74
N HIS A 60 14.85 8.23 1.57
CA HIS A 60 15.66 7.07 1.95
C HIS A 60 15.07 5.76 1.42
N GLY A 61 15.94 4.76 1.24
CA GLY A 61 15.58 3.44 0.78
C GLY A 61 15.23 3.34 -0.71
N PRO A 62 15.03 2.11 -1.20
CA PRO A 62 14.60 1.86 -2.58
C PRO A 62 13.11 2.19 -2.74
N SER A 63 12.73 2.70 -3.92
CA SER A 63 11.35 2.93 -4.28
C SER A 63 11.18 2.79 -5.79
N PHE A 64 9.91 2.62 -6.25
CA PHE A 64 9.59 2.57 -7.66
C PHE A 64 10.10 3.83 -8.39
N VAL A 65 9.88 5.02 -7.83
CA VAL A 65 10.32 6.30 -8.42
C VAL A 65 11.83 6.32 -8.63
N LYS A 66 12.62 5.96 -7.60
CA LYS A 66 14.08 5.91 -7.71
C LYS A 66 14.54 4.88 -8.73
N THR A 67 13.86 3.73 -8.79
CA THR A 67 14.15 2.68 -9.77
C THR A 67 13.92 3.20 -11.19
N MET A 68 12.80 3.89 -11.45
CA MET A 68 12.50 4.46 -12.76
C MET A 68 13.50 5.56 -13.14
N LEU A 69 13.86 6.45 -12.22
CA LEU A 69 14.86 7.47 -12.46
C LEU A 69 16.26 6.88 -12.80
N ARG A 70 16.64 5.80 -12.16
CA ARG A 70 17.89 5.08 -12.46
C ARG A 70 17.81 4.44 -13.85
N LEU A 71 16.75 3.68 -14.11
CA LEU A 71 16.58 2.98 -15.39
C LEU A 71 16.49 3.95 -16.58
N ALA A 72 15.87 5.12 -16.40
CA ALA A 72 15.79 6.14 -17.44
C ALA A 72 17.16 6.71 -17.86
N LYS A 73 18.17 6.60 -16.99
CA LYS A 73 19.55 6.97 -17.31
C LYS A 73 20.34 5.85 -17.99
N GLU A 74 19.94 4.61 -17.76
CA GLU A 74 20.69 3.40 -18.18
C GLU A 74 20.11 2.78 -19.47
N ARG A 75 18.83 3.07 -19.81
CA ARG A 75 18.10 2.41 -20.90
C ARG A 75 17.32 3.40 -21.75
N GLU A 76 17.30 3.15 -23.06
CA GLU A 76 16.50 3.95 -24.00
C GLU A 76 14.99 3.62 -23.89
N THR A 77 14.66 2.40 -23.48
CA THR A 77 13.27 1.95 -23.37
C THR A 77 13.07 1.20 -22.05
N ILE A 78 11.98 1.51 -21.37
CA ILE A 78 11.57 0.88 -20.13
C ILE A 78 10.15 0.33 -20.31
N SER A 79 9.95 -0.97 -19.99
CA SER A 79 8.61 -1.56 -19.93
C SER A 79 8.09 -1.51 -18.50
N VAL A 80 6.88 -0.98 -18.33
CA VAL A 80 6.21 -0.83 -17.04
C VAL A 80 4.80 -1.40 -17.16
N VAL A 81 4.32 -2.12 -16.14
CA VAL A 81 2.90 -2.53 -16.05
C VAL A 81 2.03 -1.29 -15.91
N ASP A 82 0.90 -1.25 -16.62
CA ASP A 82 -0.05 -0.14 -16.65
C ASP A 82 -1.47 -0.52 -16.20
N ASP A 83 -1.65 -1.75 -15.76
CA ASP A 83 -2.92 -2.30 -15.28
C ASP A 83 -3.14 -2.14 -13.76
N GLN A 84 -2.19 -1.49 -13.07
CA GLN A 84 -2.28 -1.25 -11.64
C GLN A 84 -2.65 0.20 -11.37
N THR A 85 -3.75 0.39 -10.65
CA THR A 85 -4.17 1.69 -10.15
C THR A 85 -3.86 1.79 -8.67
N GLY A 86 -3.25 2.89 -8.24
CA GLY A 86 -2.87 3.08 -6.84
C GLY A 86 -2.60 4.55 -6.53
N GLN A 87 -2.25 4.82 -5.29
CA GLN A 87 -2.01 6.16 -4.82
C GLN A 87 -0.64 6.27 -4.16
N PRO A 88 0.27 7.11 -4.67
CA PRO A 88 1.58 7.27 -4.08
C PRO A 88 1.49 7.95 -2.71
N THR A 89 2.29 7.47 -1.77
CA THR A 89 2.39 8.02 -0.42
C THR A 89 3.83 8.44 -0.16
N TRP A 90 4.05 9.71 0.16
CA TRP A 90 5.34 10.21 0.65
C TRP A 90 5.56 9.77 2.10
N ALA A 91 6.74 9.22 2.42
CA ALA A 91 7.14 8.77 3.75
C ALA A 91 8.10 9.74 4.41
#